data_8c4c4ee8171ccb7251e96212999b96f3
#
_entry.id   8c4c4ee8171ccb7251e96212999b96f3
#
_cell.length_a   1.000
_cell.length_b   1.000
_cell.length_c   1.000
_cell.angle_alpha   90.00
_cell.angle_beta   90.00
_cell.angle_gamma   90.00
#
_symmetry.space_group_name_H-M   'P 1'
#
loop_
_entity.id
_entity.type
_entity.pdbx_description
1 polymer ?
#
loop_
_entity_poly.entity_id
_entity_poly.type
_entity_poly.pdbx_seq_one_letter_code
_entity_poly.pdbx_strand_id
1 'polypeptide(L)'
;EMIDTCLADFRAFYGEHMMNRTHPYEGIVSVLETLKENGVTVGVLSNKYDSAAKALIEHYFGDLVSITYGERPNIPRKPDPTSVLQLLDELGGDKETTLYIGDSATDMQTAVNAGLTAIGVAWGFRSAEELRASGADALAYEPSDLLPLFEYGVPDVSKAEKALTGYGFGFHYFATKDEAVSYLRDTCAGKSVSMGGSMTMKQLGFP
;
A
#
# COMPACT_ATOMS: atom_id res chain seq x y z
N GLU A 1 24.37 19.72 -20.64
CA GLU A 1 23.98 21.12 -20.92
C GLU A 1 22.51 21.25 -21.34
N MET A 2 22.02 20.66 -22.42
CA MET A 2 20.60 20.74 -22.81
C MET A 2 19.68 20.01 -21.83
N ILE A 3 20.05 18.82 -21.36
CA ILE A 3 19.30 18.05 -20.37
C ILE A 3 19.21 18.82 -19.05
N ASP A 4 20.29 19.43 -18.61
CA ASP A 4 20.34 20.19 -17.34
C ASP A 4 19.43 21.42 -17.41
N THR A 5 19.40 22.11 -18.55
CA THR A 5 18.49 23.25 -18.79
C THR A 5 17.04 22.80 -18.78
N CYS A 6 16.69 21.74 -19.53
CA CYS A 6 15.33 21.20 -19.54
C CYS A 6 14.87 20.74 -18.15
N LEU A 7 15.78 20.15 -17.36
CA LEU A 7 15.47 19.72 -16.00
C LEU A 7 15.26 20.91 -15.06
N ALA A 8 16.04 21.98 -15.22
CA ALA A 8 15.85 23.22 -14.46
C ALA A 8 14.52 23.88 -14.78
N ASP A 9 14.18 24.00 -16.07
CA ASP A 9 12.90 24.56 -16.52
C ASP A 9 11.71 23.71 -16.04
N PHE A 10 11.83 22.39 -16.14
CA PHE A 10 10.81 21.49 -15.60
C PHE A 10 10.60 21.68 -14.09
N ARG A 11 11.69 21.74 -13.31
CA ARG A 11 11.61 21.94 -11.86
C ARG A 11 10.97 23.28 -11.49
N ALA A 12 11.33 24.34 -12.19
CA ALA A 12 10.73 25.66 -12.00
C ALA A 12 9.23 25.65 -12.29
N PHE A 13 8.83 25.18 -13.47
CA PHE A 13 7.43 25.05 -13.86
C PHE A 13 6.63 24.16 -12.93
N TYR A 14 7.16 22.97 -12.61
CA TYR A 14 6.48 22.03 -11.71
C TYR A 14 6.32 22.61 -10.31
N GLY A 15 7.32 23.34 -9.79
CA GLY A 15 7.25 23.96 -8.47
C GLY A 15 6.07 24.95 -8.34
N GLU A 16 5.75 25.70 -9.40
CA GLU A 16 4.63 26.63 -9.44
C GLU A 16 3.27 25.96 -9.68
N HIS A 17 3.25 24.78 -10.32
CA HIS A 17 2.02 24.18 -10.82
C HIS A 17 1.68 22.81 -10.21
N MET A 18 2.51 22.29 -9.32
CA MET A 18 2.35 20.93 -8.76
C MET A 18 1.04 20.71 -7.98
N MET A 19 0.42 21.81 -7.50
CA MET A 19 -0.85 21.75 -6.76
C MET A 19 -2.09 21.82 -7.68
N ASN A 20 -1.94 22.22 -8.97
CA ASN A 20 -3.07 22.59 -9.82
C ASN A 20 -4.07 21.44 -10.09
N ARG A 21 -3.58 20.19 -10.17
CA ARG A 21 -4.37 18.99 -10.45
C ARG A 21 -4.02 17.81 -9.52
N THR A 22 -3.31 18.09 -8.45
CA THR A 22 -2.95 17.11 -7.43
C THR A 22 -3.99 17.15 -6.31
N HIS A 23 -4.44 16.02 -5.86
CA HIS A 23 -5.34 15.87 -4.72
C HIS A 23 -5.12 14.49 -4.10
N PRO A 24 -5.39 14.32 -2.81
CA PRO A 24 -5.37 13.02 -2.16
C PRO A 24 -6.39 12.07 -2.79
N TYR A 25 -6.11 10.78 -2.78
CA TYR A 25 -7.12 9.77 -3.08
C TYR A 25 -8.24 9.85 -2.04
N GLU A 26 -9.48 9.59 -2.49
CA GLU A 26 -10.66 9.58 -1.61
C GLU A 26 -10.46 8.57 -0.46
N GLY A 27 -10.74 8.99 0.77
CA GLY A 27 -10.62 8.18 1.98
C GLY A 27 -9.22 8.14 2.61
N ILE A 28 -8.13 8.53 1.91
CA ILE A 28 -6.78 8.40 2.47
C ILE A 28 -6.54 9.32 3.68
N VAL A 29 -7.11 10.53 3.68
CA VAL A 29 -6.98 11.46 4.81
C VAL A 29 -7.60 10.84 6.07
N SER A 30 -8.80 10.28 5.96
CA SER A 30 -9.49 9.63 7.08
C SER A 30 -8.72 8.40 7.61
N VAL A 31 -8.07 7.65 6.73
CA VAL A 31 -7.19 6.54 7.14
C VAL A 31 -5.99 7.07 7.94
N LEU A 32 -5.33 8.13 7.46
CA LEU A 32 -4.19 8.74 8.15
C LEU A 32 -4.58 9.32 9.52
N GLU A 33 -5.75 9.96 9.62
CA GLU A 33 -6.32 10.43 10.90
C GLU A 33 -6.51 9.28 11.88
N THR A 34 -7.14 8.20 11.42
CA THR A 34 -7.35 6.99 12.24
C THR A 34 -6.02 6.36 12.70
N LEU A 35 -5.03 6.28 11.80
CA LEU A 35 -3.70 5.77 12.16
C LEU A 35 -3.03 6.63 13.22
N LYS A 36 -3.10 7.96 13.08
CA LYS A 36 -2.56 8.90 14.07
C LYS A 36 -3.24 8.76 15.43
N GLU A 37 -4.57 8.67 15.46
CA GLU A 37 -5.35 8.45 16.70
C GLU A 37 -4.98 7.16 17.42
N ASN A 38 -4.58 6.13 16.65
CA ASN A 38 -4.10 4.86 17.20
C ASN A 38 -2.58 4.82 17.46
N GLY A 39 -1.90 5.97 17.38
CA GLY A 39 -0.47 6.09 17.69
C GLY A 39 0.46 5.52 16.62
N VAL A 40 -0.03 5.29 15.41
CA VAL A 40 0.80 4.85 14.27
C VAL A 40 1.51 6.05 13.67
N THR A 41 2.84 5.97 13.58
CA THR A 41 3.67 7.01 12.97
C THR A 41 3.77 6.79 11.46
N VAL A 42 3.58 7.83 10.67
CA VAL A 42 3.60 7.77 9.22
C VAL A 42 4.77 8.58 8.66
N GLY A 43 5.57 7.94 7.79
CA GLY A 43 6.61 8.58 6.99
C GLY A 43 6.36 8.43 5.50
N VAL A 44 6.81 9.38 4.70
CA VAL A 44 6.68 9.35 3.24
C VAL A 44 8.04 9.33 2.56
N LEU A 45 8.23 8.39 1.64
CA LEU A 45 9.39 8.28 0.76
C LEU A 45 8.98 8.38 -0.72
N SER A 46 9.53 9.35 -1.44
CA SER A 46 9.23 9.61 -2.85
C SER A 46 10.48 9.78 -3.70
N ASN A 47 10.43 9.34 -4.98
CA ASN A 47 11.45 9.69 -5.99
C ASN A 47 11.23 11.09 -6.60
N LYS A 48 10.21 11.82 -6.16
CA LYS A 48 10.02 13.23 -6.47
C LYS A 48 11.11 14.06 -5.75
N TYR A 49 11.58 15.16 -6.35
CA TYR A 49 12.58 15.99 -5.67
C TYR A 49 12.09 16.49 -4.29
N ASP A 50 12.99 16.57 -3.34
CA ASP A 50 12.69 16.65 -1.90
C ASP A 50 11.78 17.83 -1.53
N SER A 51 12.06 19.04 -2.07
CA SER A 51 11.25 20.23 -1.76
C SER A 51 9.81 20.11 -2.27
N ALA A 52 9.58 19.47 -3.43
CA ALA A 52 8.22 19.27 -3.92
C ALA A 52 7.48 18.17 -3.15
N ALA A 53 8.16 17.09 -2.78
CA ALA A 53 7.57 16.06 -1.95
C ALA A 53 7.11 16.66 -0.60
N LYS A 54 7.98 17.40 0.08
CA LYS A 54 7.68 18.06 1.35
C LYS A 54 6.52 19.06 1.24
N ALA A 55 6.55 19.93 0.22
CA ALA A 55 5.50 20.93 0.03
C ALA A 55 4.11 20.29 -0.25
N LEU A 56 4.06 19.20 -1.03
CA LEU A 56 2.82 18.48 -1.28
C LEU A 56 2.29 17.82 -0.01
N ILE A 57 3.15 17.12 0.73
CA ILE A 57 2.75 16.43 1.96
C ILE A 57 2.29 17.43 3.02
N GLU A 58 3.02 18.51 3.22
CA GLU A 58 2.63 19.57 4.16
C GLU A 58 1.26 20.16 3.79
N HIS A 59 1.04 20.44 2.49
CA HIS A 59 -0.20 21.06 2.01
C HIS A 59 -1.42 20.16 2.20
N TYR A 60 -1.30 18.84 1.93
CA TYR A 60 -2.45 17.94 1.91
C TYR A 60 -2.65 17.17 3.20
N PHE A 61 -1.58 16.92 3.95
CA PHE A 61 -1.61 16.00 5.10
C PHE A 61 -1.07 16.63 6.39
N GLY A 62 -0.31 17.73 6.30
CA GLY A 62 0.20 18.44 7.47
C GLY A 62 0.84 17.51 8.49
N ASP A 63 0.36 17.56 9.72
CA ASP A 63 0.85 16.79 10.86
C ASP A 63 0.40 15.32 10.90
N LEU A 64 -0.33 14.84 9.88
CA LEU A 64 -0.62 13.41 9.71
C LEU A 64 0.60 12.61 9.23
N VAL A 65 1.62 13.30 8.69
CA VAL A 65 2.88 12.70 8.24
C VAL A 65 4.03 13.30 9.04
N SER A 66 4.77 12.46 9.74
CA SER A 66 5.86 12.91 10.63
C SER A 66 7.13 13.31 9.89
N ILE A 67 7.52 12.55 8.86
CA ILE A 67 8.73 12.79 8.08
C ILE A 67 8.46 12.54 6.60
N THR A 68 8.98 13.43 5.75
CA THR A 68 8.92 13.27 4.29
C THR A 68 10.31 13.34 3.69
N TYR A 69 10.66 12.31 2.94
CA TYR A 69 11.87 12.26 2.12
C TYR A 69 11.49 12.20 0.63
N GLY A 70 12.02 13.16 -0.13
CA GLY A 70 12.06 13.09 -1.58
C GLY A 70 13.44 12.64 -2.08
N GLU A 71 13.72 12.88 -3.37
CA GLU A 71 15.06 12.70 -3.95
C GLU A 71 16.03 13.72 -3.35
N ARG A 72 17.14 13.22 -2.79
CA ARG A 72 18.19 14.01 -2.15
C ARG A 72 19.53 13.77 -2.86
N PRO A 73 20.40 14.79 -2.95
CA PRO A 73 21.74 14.62 -3.52
C PRO A 73 22.54 13.53 -2.78
N ASN A 74 23.24 12.71 -3.54
CA ASN A 74 24.11 11.63 -3.05
C ASN A 74 23.41 10.50 -2.27
N ILE A 75 22.09 10.46 -2.27
CA ILE A 75 21.31 9.35 -1.74
C ILE A 75 20.67 8.60 -2.90
N PRO A 76 20.86 7.28 -2.99
CA PRO A 76 20.22 6.49 -4.06
C PRO A 76 18.70 6.59 -4.03
N ARG A 77 18.09 6.59 -5.22
CA ARG A 77 16.62 6.55 -5.37
C ARG A 77 16.10 5.13 -5.13
N LYS A 78 14.79 5.03 -4.83
CA LYS A 78 14.09 3.75 -4.88
C LYS A 78 14.35 3.05 -6.23
N PRO A 79 14.61 1.74 -6.26
CA PRO A 79 14.38 0.74 -5.21
C PRO A 79 15.57 0.50 -4.26
N ASP A 80 16.59 1.36 -4.21
CA ASP A 80 17.64 1.26 -3.21
C ASP A 80 17.04 1.48 -1.80
N PRO A 81 17.35 0.62 -0.80
CA PRO A 81 16.73 0.68 0.52
C PRO A 81 17.30 1.77 1.44
N THR A 82 18.39 2.45 1.06
CA THR A 82 19.09 3.40 1.92
C THR A 82 18.15 4.46 2.50
N SER A 83 17.32 5.09 1.65
CA SER A 83 16.43 6.16 2.09
C SER A 83 15.34 5.68 3.04
N VAL A 84 14.75 4.52 2.81
CA VAL A 84 13.69 4.00 3.69
C VAL A 84 14.27 3.55 5.02
N LEU A 85 15.47 2.96 5.05
CA LEU A 85 16.14 2.56 6.29
C LEU A 85 16.53 3.78 7.14
N GLN A 86 17.00 4.88 6.51
CA GLN A 86 17.24 6.15 7.20
C GLN A 86 15.93 6.74 7.77
N LEU A 87 14.84 6.72 6.98
CA LEU A 87 13.55 7.20 7.42
C LEU A 87 13.03 6.40 8.61
N LEU A 88 13.17 5.08 8.57
CA LEU A 88 12.77 4.18 9.64
C LEU A 88 13.54 4.45 10.94
N ASP A 89 14.86 4.61 10.85
CA ASP A 89 15.72 4.93 11.99
C ASP A 89 15.33 6.28 12.63
N GLU A 90 15.09 7.29 11.81
CA GLU A 90 14.69 8.63 12.28
C GLU A 90 13.28 8.65 12.93
N LEU A 91 12.38 7.78 12.48
CA LEU A 91 11.08 7.57 13.10
C LEU A 91 11.14 6.69 14.37
N GLY A 92 12.27 6.08 14.66
CA GLY A 92 12.43 5.10 15.75
C GLY A 92 11.62 3.82 15.51
N GLY A 93 11.37 3.48 14.23
CA GLY A 93 10.57 2.33 13.86
C GLY A 93 11.35 1.02 13.86
N ASP A 94 10.63 -0.08 13.92
CA ASP A 94 11.14 -1.45 13.83
C ASP A 94 10.66 -2.10 12.53
N LYS A 95 11.53 -2.88 11.87
CA LYS A 95 11.22 -3.54 10.60
C LYS A 95 10.06 -4.53 10.69
N GLU A 96 9.96 -5.22 11.83
CA GLU A 96 8.94 -6.25 12.05
C GLU A 96 7.53 -5.67 12.21
N THR A 97 7.45 -4.42 12.67
CA THR A 97 6.18 -3.71 12.90
C THR A 97 5.89 -2.64 11.85
N THR A 98 6.76 -2.48 10.85
CA THR A 98 6.62 -1.46 9.81
C THR A 98 6.06 -2.04 8.52
N LEU A 99 5.00 -1.42 8.01
CA LEU A 99 4.45 -1.70 6.69
C LEU A 99 4.95 -0.67 5.68
N TYR A 100 5.49 -1.14 4.57
CA TYR A 100 5.84 -0.28 3.42
C TYR A 100 4.70 -0.34 2.40
N ILE A 101 4.06 0.80 2.16
CA ILE A 101 2.86 0.91 1.32
C ILE A 101 3.24 1.61 0.02
N GLY A 102 2.88 1.03 -1.13
CA GLY A 102 3.19 1.63 -2.42
C GLY A 102 2.37 1.08 -3.58
N ASP A 103 2.38 1.80 -4.70
CA ASP A 103 1.57 1.54 -5.88
C ASP A 103 2.37 1.15 -7.13
N SER A 104 3.65 0.83 -6.97
CA SER A 104 4.52 0.50 -8.09
C SER A 104 5.47 -0.66 -7.80
N ALA A 105 5.99 -1.29 -8.86
CA ALA A 105 7.03 -2.30 -8.77
C ALA A 105 8.28 -1.78 -8.02
N THR A 106 8.62 -0.51 -8.22
CA THR A 106 9.72 0.15 -7.50
C THR A 106 9.49 0.20 -6.00
N ASP A 107 8.24 0.42 -5.57
CA ASP A 107 7.89 0.44 -4.15
C ASP A 107 7.99 -0.94 -3.52
N MET A 108 7.41 -1.93 -4.16
CA MET A 108 7.49 -3.32 -3.69
C MET A 108 8.96 -3.77 -3.58
N GLN A 109 9.76 -3.47 -4.61
CA GLN A 109 11.18 -3.81 -4.60
C GLN A 109 11.96 -3.05 -3.51
N THR A 110 11.58 -1.80 -3.19
CA THR A 110 12.17 -1.05 -2.08
C THR A 110 11.91 -1.75 -0.74
N ALA A 111 10.67 -2.17 -0.51
CA ALA A 111 10.29 -2.90 0.70
C ALA A 111 11.05 -4.22 0.82
N VAL A 112 11.08 -5.03 -0.24
CA VAL A 112 11.83 -6.29 -0.30
C VAL A 112 13.32 -6.07 -0.01
N ASN A 113 13.95 -5.09 -0.66
CA ASN A 113 15.36 -4.77 -0.47
C ASN A 113 15.68 -4.27 0.96
N ALA A 114 14.71 -3.61 1.60
CA ALA A 114 14.83 -3.15 2.98
C ALA A 114 14.52 -4.24 4.03
N GLY A 115 13.90 -5.35 3.63
CA GLY A 115 13.39 -6.38 4.53
C GLY A 115 12.18 -5.91 5.32
N LEU A 116 11.29 -5.13 4.68
CA LEU A 116 10.03 -4.64 5.22
C LEU A 116 8.85 -5.39 4.60
N THR A 117 7.75 -5.48 5.32
CA THR A 117 6.49 -6.01 4.78
C THR A 117 5.93 -5.06 3.72
N ALA A 118 5.73 -5.57 2.50
CA ALA A 118 5.31 -4.82 1.33
C ALA A 118 3.79 -4.90 1.13
N ILE A 119 3.10 -3.76 1.18
CA ILE A 119 1.67 -3.66 0.90
C ILE A 119 1.48 -2.93 -0.43
N GLY A 120 0.96 -3.65 -1.43
CA GLY A 120 0.61 -3.07 -2.71
C GLY A 120 -0.78 -2.43 -2.69
N VAL A 121 -0.91 -1.18 -3.17
CA VAL A 121 -2.20 -0.49 -3.25
C VAL A 121 -2.68 -0.43 -4.70
N ALA A 122 -3.83 -1.07 -4.98
CA ALA A 122 -4.34 -1.28 -6.33
C ALA A 122 -5.16 -0.10 -6.89
N TRP A 123 -5.39 0.96 -6.11
CA TRP A 123 -6.01 2.21 -6.59
C TRP A 123 -5.00 3.21 -7.20
N GLY A 124 -3.71 2.86 -7.24
CA GLY A 124 -2.63 3.68 -7.78
C GLY A 124 -2.34 3.40 -9.26
N PHE A 125 -1.05 3.47 -9.64
CA PHE A 125 -0.62 3.40 -11.04
C PHE A 125 -0.55 1.99 -11.62
N ARG A 126 -0.44 0.94 -10.78
CA ARG A 126 -0.17 -0.43 -11.24
C ARG A 126 -1.28 -1.40 -10.83
N SER A 127 -1.43 -2.46 -11.61
CA SER A 127 -2.39 -3.50 -11.31
C SER A 127 -1.99 -4.33 -10.08
N ALA A 128 -2.97 -4.92 -9.43
CA ALA A 128 -2.76 -5.86 -8.33
C ALA A 128 -1.82 -7.03 -8.72
N GLU A 129 -1.95 -7.51 -9.95
CA GLU A 129 -1.12 -8.59 -10.50
C GLU A 129 0.35 -8.18 -10.61
N GLU A 130 0.63 -6.97 -11.14
CA GLU A 130 1.99 -6.42 -11.23
C GLU A 130 2.61 -6.20 -9.84
N LEU A 131 1.83 -5.68 -8.89
CA LEU A 131 2.30 -5.47 -7.52
C LEU A 131 2.66 -6.79 -6.83
N ARG A 132 1.85 -7.84 -7.01
CA ARG A 132 2.18 -9.18 -6.50
C ARG A 132 3.43 -9.76 -7.15
N ALA A 133 3.52 -9.69 -8.46
CA ALA A 133 4.69 -10.18 -9.19
C ALA A 133 5.97 -9.44 -8.78
N SER A 134 5.85 -8.21 -8.27
CA SER A 134 6.95 -7.38 -7.80
C SER A 134 7.29 -7.56 -6.32
N GLY A 135 6.58 -8.43 -5.59
CA GLY A 135 6.91 -8.80 -4.21
C GLY A 135 5.99 -8.21 -3.13
N ALA A 136 4.75 -7.82 -3.47
CA ALA A 136 3.77 -7.44 -2.46
C ALA A 136 3.37 -8.65 -1.60
N ASP A 137 3.50 -8.53 -0.29
CA ASP A 137 3.05 -9.53 0.71
C ASP A 137 1.52 -9.54 0.84
N ALA A 138 0.91 -8.35 0.72
CA ALA A 138 -0.54 -8.18 0.69
C ALA A 138 -0.96 -7.06 -0.26
N LEU A 139 -2.25 -7.05 -0.60
CA LEU A 139 -2.85 -6.00 -1.44
C LEU A 139 -3.99 -5.31 -0.69
N ALA A 140 -4.10 -4.01 -0.89
CA ALA A 140 -5.23 -3.18 -0.52
C ALA A 140 -5.90 -2.64 -1.79
N TYR A 141 -7.22 -2.70 -1.88
CA TYR A 141 -7.99 -2.27 -3.05
C TYR A 141 -8.65 -0.91 -2.85
N GLU A 142 -8.84 -0.50 -1.59
CA GLU A 142 -9.28 0.84 -1.20
C GLU A 142 -8.53 1.28 0.07
N PRO A 143 -8.46 2.58 0.37
CA PRO A 143 -7.69 3.07 1.52
C PRO A 143 -8.10 2.45 2.86
N SER A 144 -9.38 2.16 3.08
CA SER A 144 -9.90 1.51 4.29
C SER A 144 -9.34 0.11 4.54
N ASP A 145 -8.88 -0.60 3.49
CA ASP A 145 -8.27 -1.93 3.62
C ASP A 145 -6.93 -1.89 4.36
N LEU A 146 -6.33 -0.72 4.51
CA LEU A 146 -5.08 -0.56 5.25
C LEU A 146 -5.29 -0.71 6.76
N LEU A 147 -6.41 -0.26 7.31
CA LEU A 147 -6.65 -0.23 8.76
C LEU A 147 -6.57 -1.63 9.41
N PRO A 148 -7.22 -2.69 8.88
CA PRO A 148 -7.08 -4.04 9.43
C PRO A 148 -5.65 -4.57 9.42
N LEU A 149 -4.80 -4.15 8.47
CA LEU A 149 -3.40 -4.59 8.41
C LEU A 149 -2.58 -4.05 9.59
N PHE A 150 -2.89 -2.86 10.08
CA PHE A 150 -2.26 -2.30 11.28
C PHE A 150 -2.83 -2.89 12.57
N GLU A 151 -4.09 -3.27 12.60
CA GLU A 151 -4.74 -3.84 13.78
C GLU A 151 -4.40 -5.33 13.97
N TYR A 152 -4.44 -6.11 12.88
CA TYR A 152 -4.33 -7.58 12.92
C TYR A 152 -3.09 -8.14 12.23
N GLY A 153 -2.30 -7.30 11.59
CA GLY A 153 -1.16 -7.69 10.77
C GLY A 153 -1.56 -8.23 9.39
N VAL A 154 -0.55 -8.56 8.60
CA VAL A 154 -0.75 -9.17 7.27
C VAL A 154 -1.18 -10.63 7.45
N PRO A 155 -2.28 -11.05 6.81
CA PRO A 155 -2.78 -12.42 6.95
C PRO A 155 -1.76 -13.46 6.47
N ASP A 156 -1.39 -14.39 7.33
CA ASP A 156 -0.59 -15.58 6.95
C ASP A 156 -1.53 -16.65 6.39
N VAL A 157 -1.69 -16.63 5.07
CA VAL A 157 -2.55 -17.56 4.33
C VAL A 157 -2.13 -19.01 4.54
N SER A 158 -0.81 -19.29 4.58
CA SER A 158 -0.29 -20.64 4.79
C SER A 158 -0.63 -21.19 6.17
N LYS A 159 -0.58 -20.34 7.18
CA LYS A 159 -0.96 -20.68 8.55
C LYS A 159 -2.46 -20.93 8.67
N ALA A 160 -3.26 -20.10 8.03
CA ALA A 160 -4.72 -20.26 7.98
C ALA A 160 -5.11 -21.57 7.25
N GLU A 161 -4.50 -21.86 6.11
CA GLU A 161 -4.70 -23.10 5.37
C GLU A 161 -4.37 -24.32 6.23
N LYS A 162 -3.18 -24.34 6.85
CA LYS A 162 -2.75 -25.44 7.72
C LYS A 162 -3.68 -25.66 8.91
N ALA A 163 -4.14 -24.58 9.53
CA ALA A 163 -5.06 -24.67 10.65
C ALA A 163 -6.42 -25.23 10.21
N LEU A 164 -7.03 -24.69 9.16
CA LEU A 164 -8.35 -25.10 8.69
C LEU A 164 -8.37 -26.51 8.13
N THR A 165 -7.38 -26.90 7.33
CA THR A 165 -7.28 -28.26 6.80
C THR A 165 -6.99 -29.28 7.90
N GLY A 166 -6.23 -28.91 8.93
CA GLY A 166 -6.00 -29.75 10.11
C GLY A 166 -7.28 -30.07 10.90
N TYR A 167 -8.30 -29.22 10.82
CA TYR A 167 -9.63 -29.49 11.37
C TYR A 167 -10.61 -30.14 10.39
N GLY A 168 -10.13 -30.54 9.21
CA GLY A 168 -10.94 -31.23 8.19
C GLY A 168 -11.78 -30.28 7.31
N PHE A 169 -11.54 -28.97 7.37
CA PHE A 169 -12.18 -28.00 6.46
C PHE A 169 -11.44 -27.93 5.12
N GLY A 170 -12.19 -27.79 4.01
CA GLY A 170 -11.63 -27.36 2.74
C GLY A 170 -11.20 -25.89 2.84
N PHE A 171 -10.03 -25.56 2.31
CA PHE A 171 -9.52 -24.21 2.27
C PHE A 171 -9.27 -23.79 0.82
N HIS A 172 -9.81 -22.65 0.43
CA HIS A 172 -9.55 -22.01 -0.86
C HIS A 172 -9.27 -20.54 -0.63
N TYR A 173 -8.11 -20.08 -1.06
CA TYR A 173 -7.74 -18.67 -1.01
C TYR A 173 -7.87 -18.07 -2.41
N PHE A 174 -8.50 -16.93 -2.48
CA PHE A 174 -8.64 -16.16 -3.70
C PHE A 174 -8.00 -14.80 -3.49
N ALA A 175 -7.22 -14.40 -4.46
CA ALA A 175 -6.53 -13.13 -4.44
C ALA A 175 -7.46 -11.94 -4.67
N THR A 176 -8.59 -12.18 -5.33
CA THR A 176 -9.56 -11.14 -5.66
C THR A 176 -10.99 -11.62 -5.37
N LYS A 177 -11.89 -10.64 -5.20
CA LYS A 177 -13.32 -10.88 -5.09
C LYS A 177 -13.88 -11.64 -6.30
N ASP A 178 -13.45 -11.26 -7.50
CA ASP A 178 -13.99 -11.84 -8.75
C ASP A 178 -13.60 -13.31 -8.90
N GLU A 179 -12.38 -13.69 -8.53
CA GLU A 179 -11.95 -15.09 -8.46
C GLU A 179 -12.81 -15.89 -7.49
N ALA A 180 -13.05 -15.36 -6.28
CA ALA A 180 -13.89 -16.00 -5.28
C ALA A 180 -15.33 -16.18 -5.79
N VAL A 181 -15.89 -15.14 -6.41
CA VAL A 181 -17.25 -15.18 -6.98
C VAL A 181 -17.36 -16.20 -8.12
N SER A 182 -16.37 -16.23 -9.02
CA SER A 182 -16.32 -17.21 -10.12
C SER A 182 -16.28 -18.63 -9.59
N TYR A 183 -15.36 -18.92 -8.68
CA TYR A 183 -15.25 -20.23 -8.05
C TYR A 183 -16.55 -20.68 -7.36
N LEU A 184 -17.18 -19.79 -6.60
CA LEU A 184 -18.42 -20.08 -5.91
C LEU A 184 -19.57 -20.35 -6.89
N ARG A 185 -19.70 -19.57 -7.97
CA ARG A 185 -20.69 -19.81 -9.02
C ARG A 185 -20.52 -21.18 -9.66
N ASP A 186 -19.30 -21.55 -10.04
CA ASP A 186 -19.00 -22.83 -10.68
C ASP A 186 -19.24 -24.01 -9.72
N THR A 187 -18.80 -23.87 -8.47
CA THR A 187 -18.93 -24.91 -7.45
C THR A 187 -20.40 -25.12 -7.03
N CYS A 188 -21.18 -24.06 -6.98
CA CYS A 188 -22.58 -24.08 -6.54
C CYS A 188 -23.57 -24.28 -7.68
N ALA A 189 -23.13 -24.30 -8.94
CA ALA A 189 -24.02 -24.47 -10.09
C ALA A 189 -24.86 -25.76 -9.98
N GLY A 190 -26.17 -25.61 -10.05
CA GLY A 190 -27.13 -26.74 -9.96
C GLY A 190 -27.22 -27.39 -8.58
N LYS A 191 -26.67 -26.78 -7.52
CA LYS A 191 -26.73 -27.29 -6.15
C LYS A 191 -27.56 -26.37 -5.26
N SER A 192 -28.21 -26.96 -4.25
CA SER A 192 -28.78 -26.20 -3.14
C SER A 192 -27.69 -25.81 -2.18
N VAL A 193 -27.57 -24.52 -1.88
CA VAL A 193 -26.52 -24.00 -0.98
C VAL A 193 -27.21 -23.32 0.20
N SER A 194 -26.78 -23.68 1.40
CA SER A 194 -27.17 -23.00 2.65
C SER A 194 -25.97 -22.22 3.17
N MET A 195 -26.17 -20.95 3.49
CA MET A 195 -25.14 -20.08 4.03
C MET A 195 -25.60 -19.48 5.34
N GLY A 196 -24.72 -19.48 6.34
CA GLY A 196 -24.89 -18.68 7.54
C GLY A 196 -24.81 -17.19 7.24
N GLY A 197 -25.40 -16.34 8.09
CA GLY A 197 -25.31 -14.89 7.95
C GLY A 197 -23.86 -14.42 8.04
N SER A 198 -23.27 -14.04 6.91
CA SER A 198 -21.90 -13.55 6.82
C SER A 198 -21.88 -12.20 6.10
N MET A 199 -21.23 -11.21 6.73
CA MET A 199 -21.01 -9.91 6.11
C MET A 199 -20.19 -10.04 4.81
N THR A 200 -19.18 -10.91 4.81
CA THR A 200 -18.33 -11.21 3.65
C THR A 200 -19.18 -11.72 2.47
N MET A 201 -20.13 -12.60 2.71
CA MET A 201 -21.00 -13.12 1.64
C MET A 201 -21.88 -12.03 1.04
N LYS A 202 -22.41 -11.11 1.86
CA LYS A 202 -23.14 -9.92 1.38
C LYS A 202 -22.25 -9.01 0.55
N GLN A 203 -21.01 -8.77 0.97
CA GLN A 203 -20.03 -7.98 0.21
C GLN A 203 -19.67 -8.62 -1.13
N LEU A 204 -19.68 -9.96 -1.22
CA LEU A 204 -19.49 -10.70 -2.47
C LEU A 204 -20.74 -10.66 -3.38
N GLY A 205 -21.87 -10.10 -2.92
CA GLY A 205 -23.12 -10.01 -3.69
C GLY A 205 -23.98 -11.27 -3.64
N PHE A 206 -23.79 -12.11 -2.63
CA PHE A 206 -24.68 -13.23 -2.33
C PHE A 206 -25.77 -12.81 -1.33
N PRO A 207 -27.00 -13.34 -1.45
CA PRO A 207 -28.12 -12.98 -0.57
C PRO A 207 -27.92 -13.37 0.89
#